data_13dbb9f1b674b8dc053841b54cc46929
#
_entry.id   13dbb9f1b674b8dc053841b54cc46929
#
_cell.length_a   1.000
_cell.length_b   1.000
_cell.length_c   1.000
_cell.angle_alpha   90.00
_cell.angle_beta   90.00
_cell.angle_gamma   90.00
#
_symmetry.space_group_name_H-M   'P 1'
#
loop_
_entity.id
_entity.type
_entity.pdbx_description
1 polymer ?
#
loop_
_entity_poly.entity_id
_entity_poly.type
_entity_poly.pdbx_seq_one_letter_code
_entity_poly.pdbx_strand_id
1 'polypeptide(L)'
;GSVIKTLVDEIKFKGKITGVEIDANVIDIANRYFELDKIQNLEIVIDDAFEFVLKTKLKYDLIIIDIFEDTSMPNFLFQDFFIDRINSLLNLNGFILFNTMVINKIEEERNLIYKSKFGGEYSLRMYPKVEIHNELFTIKKLK
;
A
#
# COMPACT_ATOMS: atom_id res chain seq x y z
N GLY A 1 -10.30 2.73 -5.91
CA GLY A 1 -10.21 3.13 -7.34
C GLY A 1 -9.43 4.41 -7.59
N SER A 2 -9.48 5.41 -6.68
CA SER A 2 -8.86 6.73 -6.89
C SER A 2 -7.35 6.66 -7.12
N VAL A 3 -6.62 5.91 -6.33
CA VAL A 3 -5.15 5.76 -6.48
C VAL A 3 -4.78 5.22 -7.87
N ILE A 4 -5.50 4.23 -8.37
CA ILE A 4 -5.27 3.66 -9.71
C ILE A 4 -5.54 4.72 -10.79
N LYS A 5 -6.61 5.48 -10.66
CA LYS A 5 -6.92 6.58 -11.60
C LYS A 5 -5.84 7.65 -11.58
N THR A 6 -5.36 8.06 -10.41
CA THR A 6 -4.23 9.00 -10.30
C THR A 6 -2.99 8.46 -11.01
N LEU A 7 -2.63 7.20 -10.81
CA LEU A 7 -1.47 6.59 -11.50
C LEU A 7 -1.63 6.62 -13.01
N VAL A 8 -2.80 6.27 -13.52
CA VAL A 8 -3.03 6.13 -14.96
C VAL A 8 -3.32 7.48 -15.63
N ASP A 9 -4.20 8.29 -15.05
CA ASP A 9 -4.72 9.50 -15.72
C ASP A 9 -3.86 10.73 -15.45
N GLU A 10 -3.27 10.85 -14.26
CA GLU A 10 -2.47 12.04 -13.90
C GLU A 10 -0.97 11.78 -14.11
N ILE A 11 -0.45 10.67 -13.55
CA ILE A 11 0.97 10.31 -13.64
C ILE A 11 1.32 9.70 -15.00
N LYS A 12 0.31 9.20 -15.75
CA LYS A 12 0.49 8.52 -17.03
C LYS A 12 1.37 7.27 -16.95
N PHE A 13 1.27 6.56 -15.82
CA PHE A 13 2.01 5.33 -15.61
C PHE A 13 1.62 4.26 -16.64
N LYS A 14 2.61 3.61 -17.26
CA LYS A 14 2.42 2.60 -18.32
C LYS A 14 2.81 1.19 -17.89
N GLY A 15 3.39 1.03 -16.72
CA GLY A 15 3.76 -0.28 -16.19
C GLY A 15 2.53 -1.10 -15.77
N LYS A 16 2.73 -2.39 -15.53
CA LYS A 16 1.68 -3.28 -15.04
C LYS A 16 1.26 -2.86 -13.62
N ILE A 17 -0.03 -2.82 -13.37
CA ILE A 17 -0.65 -2.53 -12.07
C ILE A 17 -1.40 -3.78 -11.62
N THR A 18 -1.18 -4.20 -10.37
CA THR A 18 -2.00 -5.22 -9.70
C THR A 18 -2.75 -4.55 -8.55
N GLY A 19 -4.06 -4.53 -8.61
CA GLY A 19 -4.92 -4.07 -7.52
C GLY A 19 -5.49 -5.27 -6.78
N VAL A 20 -5.39 -5.26 -5.45
CA VAL A 20 -5.93 -6.31 -4.58
C VAL A 20 -7.05 -5.71 -3.74
N GLU A 21 -8.22 -6.31 -3.79
CA GLU A 21 -9.41 -5.88 -3.06
C GLU A 21 -10.17 -7.11 -2.55
N ILE A 22 -10.59 -7.09 -1.31
CA ILE A 22 -11.31 -8.21 -0.69
C ILE A 22 -12.79 -8.22 -1.06
N ASP A 23 -13.39 -7.05 -1.29
CA ASP A 23 -14.82 -6.90 -1.58
C ASP A 23 -15.08 -6.73 -3.07
N ALA A 24 -15.67 -7.77 -3.67
CA ALA A 24 -16.08 -7.75 -5.08
C ALA A 24 -17.09 -6.62 -5.39
N ASN A 25 -17.93 -6.21 -4.43
CA ASN A 25 -18.88 -5.11 -4.65
C ASN A 25 -18.16 -3.77 -4.80
N VAL A 26 -17.05 -3.57 -4.09
CA VAL A 26 -16.19 -2.37 -4.25
C VAL A 26 -15.63 -2.33 -5.67
N ILE A 27 -15.23 -3.47 -6.23
CA ILE A 27 -14.77 -3.56 -7.61
C ILE A 27 -15.88 -3.27 -8.61
N ASP A 28 -17.11 -3.78 -8.39
CA ASP A 28 -18.25 -3.47 -9.24
C ASP A 28 -18.57 -1.97 -9.26
N ILE A 29 -18.55 -1.32 -8.09
CA ILE A 29 -18.72 0.13 -7.96
C ILE A 29 -17.58 0.86 -8.68
N ALA A 30 -16.34 0.42 -8.48
CA ALA A 30 -15.18 1.03 -9.12
C ALA A 30 -15.21 0.91 -10.65
N ASN A 31 -15.69 -0.21 -11.18
CA ASN A 31 -15.88 -0.38 -12.62
C ASN A 31 -16.94 0.57 -13.17
N ARG A 32 -18.06 0.72 -12.45
CA ARG A 32 -19.18 1.58 -12.89
C ARG A 32 -18.84 3.08 -12.87
N TYR A 33 -18.12 3.54 -11.84
CA TYR A 33 -17.89 4.97 -11.60
C TYR A 33 -16.48 5.44 -11.97
N PHE A 34 -15.51 4.52 -11.99
CA PHE A 34 -14.11 4.84 -12.28
C PHE A 34 -13.59 4.13 -13.55
N GLU A 35 -14.42 3.32 -14.19
CA GLU A 35 -14.09 2.61 -15.42
C GLU A 35 -12.78 1.78 -15.32
N LEU A 36 -12.56 1.12 -14.18
CA LEU A 36 -11.32 0.36 -13.94
C LEU A 36 -11.15 -0.78 -14.94
N ASP A 37 -12.25 -1.39 -15.39
CA ASP A 37 -12.30 -2.45 -16.41
C ASP A 37 -11.76 -2.02 -17.77
N LYS A 38 -11.68 -0.71 -18.05
CA LYS A 38 -11.10 -0.15 -19.29
C LYS A 38 -9.60 0.08 -19.24
N ILE A 39 -8.97 -0.11 -18.07
CA ILE A 39 -7.54 0.12 -17.89
C ILE A 39 -6.76 -1.13 -18.31
N GLN A 40 -6.11 -1.08 -19.47
CA GLN A 40 -5.48 -2.24 -20.11
C GLN A 40 -4.29 -2.85 -19.33
N ASN A 41 -3.58 -2.03 -18.56
CA ASN A 41 -2.42 -2.46 -17.79
C ASN A 41 -2.74 -2.77 -16.32
N LEU A 42 -4.03 -2.87 -15.96
CA LEU A 42 -4.53 -3.20 -14.64
C LEU A 42 -5.01 -4.65 -14.57
N GLU A 43 -4.54 -5.36 -13.57
CA GLU A 43 -5.05 -6.66 -13.14
C GLU A 43 -5.68 -6.51 -11.75
N ILE A 44 -6.95 -6.85 -11.62
CA ILE A 44 -7.65 -6.87 -10.33
C ILE A 44 -7.68 -8.29 -9.79
N VAL A 45 -7.24 -8.45 -8.54
CA VAL A 45 -7.29 -9.69 -7.78
C VAL A 45 -8.27 -9.51 -6.63
N ILE A 46 -9.33 -10.31 -6.60
CA ILE A 46 -10.27 -10.34 -5.48
C ILE A 46 -9.75 -11.36 -4.48
N ASP A 47 -9.05 -10.90 -3.46
CA ASP A 47 -8.45 -11.72 -2.40
C ASP A 47 -8.20 -10.85 -1.16
N ASP A 48 -8.01 -11.50 -0.02
CA ASP A 48 -7.46 -10.83 1.16
C ASP A 48 -6.00 -10.39 0.87
N ALA A 49 -5.69 -9.12 1.13
CA ALA A 49 -4.36 -8.58 0.87
C ALA A 49 -3.26 -9.31 1.65
N PHE A 50 -3.56 -9.78 2.87
CA PHE A 50 -2.64 -10.60 3.66
C PHE A 50 -2.32 -11.92 2.95
N GLU A 51 -3.35 -12.64 2.52
CA GLU A 51 -3.22 -13.91 1.80
C GLU A 51 -2.50 -13.73 0.45
N PHE A 52 -2.86 -12.69 -0.28
CA PHE A 52 -2.20 -12.36 -1.55
C PHE A 52 -0.71 -12.13 -1.37
N VAL A 53 -0.32 -11.31 -0.38
CA VAL A 53 1.08 -11.00 -0.09
C VAL A 53 1.87 -12.24 0.27
N LEU A 54 1.27 -13.20 0.99
CA LEU A 54 1.93 -14.47 1.32
C LEU A 54 2.16 -15.38 0.12
N LYS A 55 1.22 -15.41 -0.81
CA LYS A 55 1.21 -16.34 -1.95
C LYS A 55 1.96 -15.82 -3.17
N THR A 56 1.92 -14.50 -3.42
CA THR A 56 2.52 -13.91 -4.62
C THR A 56 4.04 -14.12 -4.67
N LYS A 57 4.55 -14.42 -5.87
CA LYS A 57 5.99 -14.51 -6.15
C LYS A 57 6.49 -13.32 -6.99
N LEU A 58 5.58 -12.43 -7.36
CA LEU A 58 5.91 -11.26 -8.16
C LEU A 58 6.73 -10.26 -7.33
N LYS A 59 7.58 -9.52 -8.03
CA LYS A 59 8.33 -8.39 -7.47
C LYS A 59 7.76 -7.09 -8.02
N TYR A 60 7.84 -6.06 -7.21
CA TYR A 60 7.24 -4.77 -7.52
C TYR A 60 8.25 -3.63 -7.36
N ASP A 61 8.12 -2.62 -8.22
CA ASP A 61 8.88 -1.38 -8.12
C ASP A 61 8.19 -0.36 -7.22
N LEU A 62 6.87 -0.51 -7.05
CA LEU A 62 6.04 0.29 -6.16
C LEU A 62 5.01 -0.61 -5.49
N ILE A 63 4.92 -0.53 -4.17
CA ILE A 63 3.87 -1.15 -3.37
C ILE A 63 3.15 -0.03 -2.62
N ILE A 64 1.84 0.06 -2.81
CA ILE A 64 0.98 1.02 -2.10
C ILE A 64 0.12 0.24 -1.11
N ILE A 65 0.22 0.61 0.16
CA ILE A 65 -0.56 0.02 1.24
C ILE A 65 -1.54 1.09 1.72
N ASP A 66 -2.83 0.84 1.46
CA ASP A 66 -3.94 1.74 1.79
C ASP A 66 -5.12 0.88 2.27
N ILE A 67 -4.93 0.21 3.41
CA ILE A 67 -5.86 -0.79 3.95
C ILE A 67 -6.43 -0.29 5.27
N PHE A 68 -7.73 -0.12 5.30
CA PHE A 68 -8.49 0.31 6.47
C PHE A 68 -9.69 -0.61 6.67
N GLU A 69 -10.01 -0.88 7.94
CA GLU A 69 -11.24 -1.50 8.40
C GLU A 69 -12.01 -0.46 9.20
N ASP A 70 -13.00 0.19 8.57
CA ASP A 70 -13.72 1.36 9.09
C ASP A 70 -12.74 2.50 9.49
N THR A 71 -12.55 2.71 10.79
CA THR A 71 -11.66 3.72 11.36
C THR A 71 -10.37 3.16 11.94
N SER A 72 -10.06 1.90 11.66
CA SER A 72 -8.87 1.23 12.18
C SER A 72 -8.04 0.58 11.07
N MET A 73 -6.82 0.23 11.40
CA MET A 73 -5.94 -0.49 10.50
C MET A 73 -5.70 -1.91 11.04
N PRO A 74 -5.74 -2.93 10.17
CA PRO A 74 -5.44 -4.30 10.57
C PRO A 74 -4.07 -4.43 11.24
N ASN A 75 -4.00 -5.14 12.36
CA ASN A 75 -2.77 -5.28 13.13
C ASN A 75 -1.63 -5.96 12.36
N PHE A 76 -1.94 -6.85 11.42
CA PHE A 76 -0.93 -7.57 10.65
C PHE A 76 0.00 -6.64 9.87
N LEU A 77 -0.47 -5.47 9.45
CA LEU A 77 0.33 -4.47 8.71
C LEU A 77 1.58 -4.02 9.46
N PHE A 78 1.57 -4.13 10.80
CA PHE A 78 2.65 -3.68 11.68
C PHE A 78 3.50 -4.83 12.25
N GLN A 79 3.17 -6.08 11.90
CA GLN A 79 3.93 -7.25 12.35
C GLN A 79 5.20 -7.45 11.52
N ASP A 80 6.28 -7.83 12.18
CA ASP A 80 7.60 -8.02 11.57
C ASP A 80 7.55 -8.94 10.35
N PHE A 81 6.89 -10.07 10.50
CA PHE A 81 6.76 -11.06 9.46
C PHE A 81 6.10 -10.49 8.18
N PHE A 82 5.07 -9.64 8.31
CA PHE A 82 4.41 -9.02 7.16
C PHE A 82 5.29 -7.94 6.52
N ILE A 83 5.97 -7.13 7.35
CA ILE A 83 6.93 -6.12 6.92
C ILE A 83 8.06 -6.78 6.13
N ASP A 84 8.64 -7.84 6.65
CA ASP A 84 9.72 -8.59 5.98
C ASP A 84 9.22 -9.20 4.66
N ARG A 85 8.00 -9.69 4.66
CA ARG A 85 7.40 -10.24 3.45
C ARG A 85 7.20 -9.17 2.37
N ILE A 86 6.62 -8.01 2.70
CA ILE A 86 6.49 -6.86 1.79
C ILE A 86 7.86 -6.41 1.27
N ASN A 87 8.84 -6.29 2.14
CA ASN A 87 10.22 -5.91 1.76
C ASN A 87 10.85 -6.94 0.81
N SER A 88 10.53 -8.22 0.99
CA SER A 88 10.98 -9.28 0.09
C SER A 88 10.36 -9.20 -1.31
N LEU A 89 9.18 -8.61 -1.45
CA LEU A 89 8.51 -8.41 -2.73
C LEU A 89 8.96 -7.13 -3.46
N LEU A 90 9.68 -6.26 -2.77
CA LEU A 90 10.15 -4.99 -3.34
C LEU A 90 11.45 -5.17 -4.11
N ASN A 91 11.48 -4.66 -5.34
CA ASN A 91 12.70 -4.59 -6.14
C ASN A 91 13.72 -3.60 -5.53
N LEU A 92 14.99 -3.76 -5.86
CA LEU A 92 16.03 -2.78 -5.54
C LEU A 92 15.66 -1.42 -6.15
N ASN A 93 15.82 -0.35 -5.38
CA ASN A 93 15.37 1.00 -5.69
C ASN A 93 13.83 1.18 -5.76
N GLY A 94 13.07 0.14 -5.47
CA GLY A 94 11.62 0.23 -5.37
C GLY A 94 11.15 1.00 -4.13
N PHE A 95 9.88 1.37 -4.13
CA PHE A 95 9.25 2.18 -3.10
C PHE A 95 8.05 1.47 -2.47
N ILE A 96 7.87 1.69 -1.17
CA ILE A 96 6.61 1.45 -0.47
C ILE A 96 6.02 2.81 -0.12
N LEU A 97 4.73 3.00 -0.44
CA LEU A 97 3.90 4.09 0.07
C LEU A 97 2.91 3.47 1.05
N PHE A 98 2.98 3.84 2.31
CA PHE A 98 2.09 3.31 3.33
C PHE A 98 1.30 4.45 3.97
N ASN A 99 0.01 4.49 3.66
CA ASN A 99 -0.94 5.40 4.28
C ASN A 99 -1.39 4.83 5.62
N THR A 100 -1.09 5.54 6.70
CA THR A 100 -1.45 5.16 8.05
C THR A 100 -2.38 6.20 8.67
N MET A 101 -3.10 5.79 9.72
CA MET A 101 -3.98 6.67 10.49
C MET A 101 -3.40 6.88 11.88
N VAL A 102 -3.52 8.11 12.40
CA VAL A 102 -3.12 8.49 13.76
C VAL A 102 -4.24 9.32 14.38
N ILE A 103 -5.08 8.67 15.20
CA ILE A 103 -6.19 9.31 15.92
C ILE A 103 -5.81 9.53 17.39
N ASN A 104 -4.92 8.67 17.92
CA ASN A 104 -4.55 8.66 19.32
C ASN A 104 -3.05 8.34 19.51
N LYS A 105 -2.58 8.46 20.77
CA LYS A 105 -1.17 8.22 21.13
C LYS A 105 -0.71 6.78 20.88
N ILE A 106 -1.59 5.80 21.00
CA ILE A 106 -1.23 4.38 20.77
C ILE A 106 -0.85 4.18 19.29
N GLU A 107 -1.59 4.79 18.40
CA GLU A 107 -1.31 4.72 16.97
C GLU A 107 -0.06 5.53 16.59
N GLU A 108 0.17 6.66 17.25
CA GLU A 108 1.41 7.43 17.11
C GLU A 108 2.63 6.58 17.52
N GLU A 109 2.58 5.94 18.69
CA GLU A 109 3.64 5.04 19.16
C GLU A 109 3.83 3.85 18.23
N ARG A 110 2.75 3.24 17.73
CA ARG A 110 2.78 2.17 16.75
C ARG A 110 3.52 2.59 15.48
N ASN A 111 3.25 3.79 14.98
CA ASN A 111 3.92 4.32 13.78
C ASN A 111 5.40 4.61 14.03
N LEU A 112 5.77 5.08 15.22
CA LEU A 112 7.18 5.25 15.60
C LEU A 112 7.92 3.90 15.67
N ILE A 113 7.28 2.87 16.23
CA ILE A 113 7.83 1.51 16.26
C ILE A 113 7.98 0.97 14.82
N TYR A 114 6.97 1.15 13.97
CA TYR A 114 7.04 0.75 12.55
C TYR A 114 8.24 1.41 11.86
N LYS A 115 8.40 2.72 12.02
CA LYS A 115 9.54 3.47 11.47
C LYS A 115 10.88 2.90 11.92
N SER A 116 11.01 2.50 13.18
CA SER A 116 12.28 1.98 13.74
C SER A 116 12.73 0.63 13.15
N LYS A 117 11.82 -0.08 12.45
CA LYS A 117 12.12 -1.38 11.82
C LYS A 117 12.92 -1.25 10.52
N PHE A 118 13.03 -0.04 9.96
CA PHE A 118 13.76 0.21 8.72
C PHE A 118 15.16 0.77 9.02
N GLY A 119 16.18 -0.07 8.82
CA GLY A 119 17.58 0.28 9.00
C GLY A 119 18.26 0.88 7.76
N GLY A 120 19.58 0.90 7.73
CA GLY A 120 20.39 1.54 6.68
C GLY A 120 20.27 0.93 5.26
N GLU A 121 19.52 -0.14 5.10
CA GLU A 121 19.17 -0.70 3.79
C GLU A 121 17.97 0.02 3.12
N TYR A 122 17.34 0.92 3.87
CA TYR A 122 16.18 1.68 3.42
C TYR A 122 16.35 3.17 3.70
N SER A 123 15.77 4.00 2.83
CA SER A 123 15.56 5.41 3.09
C SER A 123 14.09 5.64 3.40
N LEU A 124 13.78 6.05 4.62
CA LEU A 124 12.41 6.27 5.08
C LEU A 124 12.16 7.75 5.34
N ARG A 125 11.04 8.26 4.82
CA ARG A 125 10.49 9.57 5.15
C ARG A 125 9.06 9.40 5.65
N MET A 126 8.70 10.19 6.63
CA MET A 126 7.35 10.25 7.19
C MET A 126 6.78 11.64 6.96
N TYR A 127 5.58 11.69 6.43
CA TYR A 127 4.83 12.92 6.19
C TYR A 127 3.61 12.93 7.12
N PRO A 128 3.68 13.67 8.24
CA PRO A 128 2.57 13.76 9.18
C PRO A 128 1.46 14.65 8.61
N LYS A 129 0.22 14.37 9.01
CA LYS A 129 -0.95 15.19 8.69
C LYS A 129 -1.13 15.48 7.20
N VAL A 130 -0.96 14.46 6.38
CA VAL A 130 -1.28 14.55 4.94
C VAL A 130 -2.76 14.88 4.76
N GLU A 131 -3.60 14.30 5.62
CA GLU A 131 -4.96 14.72 5.93
C GLU A 131 -5.09 14.85 7.47
N ILE A 132 -6.30 15.08 8.00
CA ILE A 132 -6.51 15.38 9.43
C ILE A 132 -5.89 14.31 10.33
N HIS A 133 -5.99 13.04 9.96
CA HIS A 133 -5.53 11.90 10.75
C HIS A 133 -4.55 10.97 10.03
N ASN A 134 -4.12 11.30 8.83
CA ASN A 134 -3.26 10.42 8.04
C ASN A 134 -1.79 10.82 8.14
N GLU A 135 -0.94 9.80 8.27
CA GLU A 135 0.50 9.89 8.07
C GLU A 135 0.90 9.00 6.90
N LEU A 136 1.73 9.52 6.02
CA LEU A 136 2.26 8.77 4.88
C LEU A 136 3.73 8.43 5.13
N PHE A 137 4.05 7.14 5.07
CA PHE A 137 5.43 6.68 4.96
C PHE A 137 5.82 6.47 3.50
N THR A 138 6.96 6.98 3.13
CA THR A 138 7.64 6.61 1.88
C THR A 138 8.93 5.90 2.23
N ILE A 139 9.08 4.67 1.76
CA ILE A 139 10.20 3.80 2.08
C ILE A 139 10.84 3.36 0.78
N LYS A 140 12.12 3.69 0.57
CA LYS A 140 12.88 3.28 -0.60
C LYS A 140 13.88 2.21 -0.20
N LYS A 141 13.92 1.08 -0.93
CA LYS A 141 14.93 0.03 -0.78
C LYS A 141 16.23 0.45 -1.48
N LEU A 142 17.32 0.49 -0.74
CA LEU A 142 18.64 0.93 -1.24
C LEU A 142 19.58 -0.23 -1.55
N LYS A 143 19.39 -1.38 -0.87
CA LYS A 143 20.25 -2.57 -0.98
C LYS A 143 19.40 -3.85 -0.95
#